data_9bc267285aa84eef4718bfa9a41650f7
#
_entry.id   9bc267285aa84eef4718bfa9a41650f7
#
_cell.length_a   1.000
_cell.length_b   1.000
_cell.length_c   1.000
_cell.angle_alpha   90.00
_cell.angle_beta   90.00
_cell.angle_gamma   90.00
#
_symmetry.space_group_name_H-M   'P 1'
#
loop_
_entity.id
_entity.type
_entity.pdbx_description
1 polymer ?
#
loop_
_entity_poly.entity_id
_entity_poly.type
_entity_poly.pdbx_seq_one_letter_code
_entity_poly.pdbx_strand_id
1 'polypeptide(L)'
;HAMIVQEDKEFRKEEIFLMLLGQLLRDNAGETPLPDAYKDESDIGAVCAYLEEHSGEPVSLDQLGEVAGLSKYYLLRSFTKQKGISPYRYLETIRIAKARKLLERNVPMIEVALQTGFADQSHFSRFFKRLIGVTPRQYAEIFGGRQA
;
A
#
# COMPACT_ATOMS: atom_id res chain seq x y z
N HIS A 1 -5.01 -12.38 12.14
CA HIS A 1 -4.77 -12.76 10.73
C HIS A 1 -5.99 -12.50 9.84
N ALA A 2 -7.18 -12.94 10.24
CA ALA A 2 -8.43 -12.67 9.52
C ALA A 2 -8.78 -11.18 9.46
N MET A 3 -8.46 -10.40 10.49
CA MET A 3 -8.72 -8.96 10.52
C MET A 3 -7.92 -8.18 9.48
N ILE A 4 -6.64 -8.50 9.30
CA ILE A 4 -5.79 -7.85 8.27
C ILE A 4 -6.37 -8.10 6.88
N VAL A 5 -6.79 -9.33 6.59
CA VAL A 5 -7.40 -9.70 5.30
C VAL A 5 -8.66 -8.89 5.02
N GLN A 6 -9.50 -8.74 6.03
CA GLN A 6 -10.76 -8.03 5.89
C GLN A 6 -10.53 -6.53 5.67
N GLU A 7 -9.66 -5.94 6.47
CA GLU A 7 -9.35 -4.50 6.38
C GLU A 7 -8.62 -4.14 5.08
N ASP A 8 -7.69 -4.97 4.61
CA ASP A 8 -7.04 -4.78 3.32
C ASP A 8 -8.04 -4.82 2.16
N LYS A 9 -9.00 -5.73 2.19
CA LYS A 9 -10.06 -5.80 1.18
C LYS A 9 -10.96 -4.57 1.22
N GLU A 10 -11.34 -4.12 2.41
CA GLU A 10 -12.15 -2.92 2.58
C GLU A 10 -11.41 -1.67 2.10
N PHE A 11 -10.16 -1.50 2.50
CA PHE A 11 -9.30 -0.39 2.05
C PHE A 11 -9.26 -0.33 0.52
N ARG A 12 -8.94 -1.44 -0.13
CA ARG A 12 -8.85 -1.50 -1.59
C ARG A 12 -10.18 -1.24 -2.29
N LYS A 13 -11.27 -1.78 -1.78
CA LYS A 13 -12.62 -1.54 -2.32
C LYS A 13 -13.00 -0.07 -2.21
N GLU A 14 -12.74 0.53 -1.06
CA GLU A 14 -13.05 1.93 -0.80
C GLU A 14 -12.25 2.85 -1.73
N GLU A 15 -10.96 2.59 -1.94
CA GLU A 15 -10.15 3.33 -2.91
C GLU A 15 -10.74 3.25 -4.32
N ILE A 16 -11.04 2.05 -4.79
CA ILE A 16 -11.60 1.83 -6.13
C ILE A 16 -12.93 2.56 -6.27
N PHE A 17 -13.81 2.44 -5.27
CA PHE A 17 -15.11 3.12 -5.26
C PHE A 17 -14.96 4.65 -5.34
N LEU A 18 -14.10 5.23 -4.52
CA LEU A 18 -13.88 6.67 -4.50
C LEU A 18 -13.22 7.18 -5.78
N MET A 19 -12.31 6.41 -6.37
CA MET A 19 -11.69 6.74 -7.65
C MET A 19 -12.71 6.74 -8.78
N LEU A 20 -13.59 5.73 -8.83
CA LEU A 20 -14.66 5.64 -9.82
C LEU A 20 -15.69 6.77 -9.64
N LEU A 21 -16.10 7.03 -8.40
CA LEU A 21 -17.00 8.13 -8.09
C LEU A 21 -16.41 9.47 -8.51
N GLY A 22 -15.14 9.71 -8.19
CA GLY A 22 -14.42 10.90 -8.60
C GLY A 22 -14.35 11.07 -10.13
N GLN A 23 -14.16 9.97 -10.86
CA GLN A 23 -14.16 9.98 -12.32
C GLN A 23 -15.53 10.36 -12.88
N LEU A 24 -16.60 9.75 -12.37
CA LEU A 24 -17.96 10.05 -12.78
C LEU A 24 -18.33 11.51 -12.53
N LEU A 25 -17.92 12.07 -11.41
CA LEU A 25 -18.18 13.46 -11.09
C LEU A 25 -17.42 14.41 -12.01
N ARG A 26 -16.19 14.11 -12.37
CA ARG A 26 -15.40 14.88 -13.33
C ARG A 26 -16.01 14.85 -14.72
N ASP A 27 -16.45 13.70 -15.19
CA ASP A 27 -17.04 13.52 -16.51
C ASP A 27 -18.36 14.26 -16.65
N ASN A 28 -19.12 14.44 -15.57
CA ASN A 28 -20.43 15.07 -15.56
C ASN A 28 -20.45 16.55 -15.13
N ALA A 29 -19.47 17.00 -14.35
CA ALA A 29 -19.46 18.36 -13.75
C ALA A 29 -18.20 19.19 -14.07
N GLY A 30 -17.27 18.67 -14.85
CA GLY A 30 -15.96 19.28 -15.08
C GLY A 30 -15.01 19.11 -13.90
N GLU A 31 -13.73 19.42 -14.13
CA GLU A 31 -12.72 19.33 -13.07
C GLU A 31 -13.00 20.38 -11.99
N THR A 32 -13.33 19.92 -10.80
CA THR A 32 -13.30 20.79 -9.62
C THR A 32 -11.84 20.82 -9.14
N PRO A 33 -11.16 21.99 -9.18
CA PRO A 33 -9.80 22.07 -8.67
C PRO A 33 -9.78 21.69 -7.21
N LEU A 34 -8.76 20.95 -6.79
CA LEU A 34 -8.50 20.73 -5.36
C LEU A 34 -8.29 22.09 -4.69
N PRO A 35 -8.97 22.41 -3.58
CA PRO A 35 -8.67 23.61 -2.82
C PRO A 35 -7.18 23.66 -2.47
N ASP A 36 -6.60 24.87 -2.46
CA ASP A 36 -5.17 25.05 -2.20
C ASP A 36 -4.72 24.47 -0.84
N ALA A 37 -5.64 24.41 0.12
CA ALA A 37 -5.41 23.77 1.42
C ALA A 37 -5.07 22.27 1.33
N TYR A 38 -5.34 21.62 0.23
CA TYR A 38 -5.08 20.17 0.03
C TYR A 38 -3.83 19.91 -0.85
N LYS A 39 -3.04 20.93 -1.12
CA LYS A 39 -1.83 20.82 -1.95
C LYS A 39 -0.55 20.72 -1.14
N ASP A 40 -0.64 20.66 0.19
CA ASP A 40 0.53 20.63 1.03
C ASP A 40 1.22 19.26 0.94
N GLU A 41 2.48 19.28 0.47
CA GLU A 41 3.34 18.09 0.38
C GLU A 41 3.64 17.50 1.77
N SER A 42 3.60 18.31 2.82
CA SER A 42 3.90 17.85 4.18
C SER A 42 2.87 16.85 4.70
N ASP A 43 1.59 17.02 4.37
CA ASP A 43 0.51 16.15 4.81
C ASP A 43 0.62 14.77 4.16
N ILE A 44 0.99 14.72 2.88
CA ILE A 44 1.23 13.46 2.17
C ILE A 44 2.51 12.79 2.66
N GLY A 45 3.55 13.56 2.97
CA GLY A 45 4.76 13.05 3.62
C GLY A 45 4.47 12.36 4.95
N ALA A 46 3.58 12.92 5.77
CA ALA A 46 3.13 12.32 7.02
C ALA A 46 2.39 11.00 6.79
N VAL A 47 1.56 10.92 5.75
CA VAL A 47 0.88 9.67 5.36
C VAL A 47 1.88 8.60 4.94
N CYS A 48 2.88 8.96 4.13
CA CYS A 48 3.93 8.03 3.72
C CYS A 48 4.71 7.49 4.93
N ALA A 49 5.09 8.36 5.87
CA ALA A 49 5.77 7.97 7.10
C ALA A 49 4.91 7.02 7.95
N TYR A 50 3.63 7.32 8.08
CA TYR A 50 2.67 6.46 8.78
C TYR A 50 2.58 5.07 8.14
N LEU A 51 2.47 5.01 6.81
CA LEU A 51 2.42 3.74 6.07
C LEU A 51 3.71 2.92 6.26
N GLU A 52 4.87 3.56 6.28
CA GLU A 52 6.14 2.87 6.52
C GLU A 52 6.22 2.30 7.94
N GLU A 53 5.77 3.04 8.92
CA GLU A 53 5.80 2.63 10.34
C GLU A 53 4.80 1.51 10.62
N HIS A 54 3.60 1.56 10.01
CA HIS A 54 2.49 0.63 10.28
C HIS A 54 2.25 -0.39 9.16
N SER A 55 3.21 -0.61 8.28
CA SER A 55 3.02 -1.45 7.09
C SER A 55 2.73 -2.92 7.40
N GLY A 56 3.17 -3.44 8.53
CA GLY A 56 2.88 -4.80 9.00
C GLY A 56 1.54 -4.97 9.68
N GLU A 57 0.79 -3.89 9.86
CA GLU A 57 -0.48 -3.83 10.57
C GLU A 57 -1.65 -3.57 9.61
N PRO A 58 -2.90 -3.82 10.06
CA PRO A 58 -4.06 -3.35 9.31
C PRO A 58 -4.07 -1.83 9.21
N VAL A 59 -4.24 -1.31 8.02
CA VAL A 59 -4.34 0.13 7.75
C VAL A 59 -5.65 0.41 7.02
N SER A 60 -6.33 1.48 7.39
CA SER A 60 -7.56 1.94 6.74
C SER A 60 -7.39 3.32 6.12
N LEU A 61 -8.21 3.61 5.13
CA LEU A 61 -8.22 4.93 4.50
C LEU A 61 -8.68 6.02 5.48
N ASP A 62 -9.56 5.69 6.43
CA ASP A 62 -9.98 6.59 7.52
C ASP A 62 -8.79 7.03 8.38
N GLN A 63 -7.94 6.09 8.79
CA GLN A 63 -6.74 6.39 9.55
C GLN A 63 -5.81 7.33 8.79
N LEU A 64 -5.61 7.10 7.50
CA LEU A 64 -4.78 7.95 6.66
C LEU A 64 -5.38 9.35 6.49
N GLY A 65 -6.68 9.45 6.38
CA GLY A 65 -7.40 10.73 6.36
C GLY A 65 -7.19 11.52 7.64
N GLU A 66 -7.23 10.87 8.79
CA GLU A 66 -6.94 11.50 10.08
C GLU A 66 -5.49 12.00 10.18
N VAL A 67 -4.53 11.19 9.71
CA VAL A 67 -3.11 11.58 9.67
C VAL A 67 -2.88 12.82 8.82
N ALA A 68 -3.53 12.91 7.68
CA ALA A 68 -3.39 14.03 6.76
C ALA A 68 -4.29 15.23 7.09
N GLY A 69 -5.29 15.05 7.96
CA GLY A 69 -6.32 16.07 8.21
C GLY A 69 -7.21 16.29 7.00
N LEU A 70 -7.41 15.29 6.17
CA LEU A 70 -8.17 15.34 4.92
C LEU A 70 -9.31 14.34 4.92
N SER A 71 -10.38 14.62 4.14
CA SER A 71 -11.35 13.60 3.81
C SER A 71 -10.70 12.48 2.98
N LYS A 72 -11.25 11.28 3.04
CA LYS A 72 -10.74 10.14 2.27
C LYS A 72 -10.60 10.43 0.77
N TYR A 73 -11.58 11.10 0.19
CA TYR A 73 -11.57 11.46 -1.23
C TYR A 73 -10.42 12.42 -1.59
N TYR A 74 -10.24 13.49 -0.82
CA TYR A 74 -9.16 14.45 -1.06
C TYR A 74 -7.79 13.88 -0.78
N LEU A 75 -7.67 13.06 0.26
CA LEU A 75 -6.45 12.31 0.53
C LEU A 75 -6.06 11.46 -0.68
N LEU A 76 -7.00 10.66 -1.17
CA LEU A 76 -6.79 9.76 -2.29
C LEU A 76 -6.35 10.51 -3.55
N ARG A 77 -7.01 11.63 -3.87
CA ARG A 77 -6.64 12.49 -5.01
C ARG A 77 -5.26 13.12 -4.85
N SER A 78 -5.01 13.73 -3.69
CA SER A 78 -3.74 14.42 -3.42
C SER A 78 -2.57 13.44 -3.40
N PHE A 79 -2.74 12.30 -2.75
CA PHE A 79 -1.74 11.25 -2.68
C PHE A 79 -1.40 10.71 -4.07
N THR A 80 -2.41 10.33 -4.84
CA THR A 80 -2.22 9.80 -6.21
C THR A 80 -1.58 10.84 -7.13
N LYS A 81 -1.95 12.10 -7.00
CA LYS A 81 -1.35 13.18 -7.78
C LYS A 81 0.14 13.38 -7.46
N GLN A 82 0.51 13.33 -6.18
CA GLN A 82 1.89 13.55 -5.74
C GLN A 82 2.77 12.32 -5.92
N LYS A 83 2.26 11.12 -5.67
CA LYS A 83 3.03 9.87 -5.69
C LYS A 83 2.89 9.05 -6.96
N GLY A 84 1.89 9.33 -7.79
CA GLY A 84 1.63 8.58 -9.03
C GLY A 84 0.93 7.25 -8.82
N ILE A 85 0.74 6.80 -7.58
CA ILE A 85 0.05 5.56 -7.21
C ILE A 85 -0.87 5.81 -6.02
N SER A 86 -1.85 4.93 -5.82
CA SER A 86 -2.77 5.03 -4.68
C SER A 86 -2.09 4.72 -3.34
N PRO A 87 -2.63 5.17 -2.21
CA PRO A 87 -2.11 4.83 -0.88
C PRO A 87 -1.98 3.33 -0.64
N TYR A 88 -2.98 2.55 -1.04
CA TYR A 88 -2.91 1.09 -0.89
C TYR A 88 -1.79 0.47 -1.72
N ARG A 89 -1.61 0.90 -2.96
CA ARG A 89 -0.52 0.45 -3.81
C ARG A 89 0.84 0.83 -3.21
N TYR A 90 0.93 2.01 -2.64
CA TYR A 90 2.13 2.44 -1.92
C TYR A 90 2.45 1.54 -0.72
N LEU A 91 1.42 1.20 0.07
CA LEU A 91 1.55 0.23 1.17
C LEU A 91 2.07 -1.13 0.69
N GLU A 92 1.52 -1.64 -0.41
CA GLU A 92 1.98 -2.90 -1.00
C GLU A 92 3.46 -2.84 -1.40
N THR A 93 3.93 -1.73 -1.98
CA THR A 93 5.35 -1.57 -2.34
C THR A 93 6.26 -1.56 -1.12
N ILE A 94 5.85 -0.94 -0.02
CA ILE A 94 6.59 -0.97 1.25
C ILE A 94 6.69 -2.41 1.77
N ARG A 95 5.57 -3.13 1.79
CA ARG A 95 5.52 -4.52 2.22
C ARG A 95 6.46 -5.41 1.41
N ILE A 96 6.48 -5.25 0.09
CA ILE A 96 7.38 -6.00 -0.79
C ILE A 96 8.85 -5.62 -0.55
N ALA A 97 9.16 -4.36 -0.35
CA ALA A 97 10.53 -3.93 -0.04
C ALA A 97 11.05 -4.56 1.27
N LYS A 98 10.20 -4.62 2.30
CA LYS A 98 10.52 -5.31 3.55
C LYS A 98 10.66 -6.82 3.37
N ALA A 99 9.76 -7.42 2.57
CA ALA A 99 9.80 -8.84 2.26
C ALA A 99 11.12 -9.24 1.58
N ARG A 100 11.60 -8.45 0.63
CA ARG A 100 12.88 -8.68 -0.03
C ARG A 100 14.03 -8.80 0.97
N LYS A 101 14.11 -7.86 1.90
CA LYS A 101 15.15 -7.85 2.94
C LYS A 101 15.09 -9.10 3.84
N LEU A 102 13.88 -9.54 4.18
CA LEU A 102 13.69 -10.75 4.97
C LEU A 102 14.08 -12.02 4.20
N LEU A 103 13.71 -12.09 2.91
CA LEU A 103 14.10 -13.21 2.04
C LEU A 103 15.63 -13.29 1.83
N GLU A 104 16.29 -12.16 1.73
CA GLU A 104 17.76 -12.08 1.64
C GLU A 104 18.45 -12.60 2.90
N ARG A 105 17.75 -12.60 4.03
CA ARG A 105 18.21 -13.19 5.31
C ARG A 105 17.76 -14.64 5.50
N ASN A 106 17.19 -15.26 4.48
CA ASN A 106 16.64 -16.62 4.53
C ASN A 106 15.53 -16.83 5.57
N VAL A 107 14.75 -15.79 5.87
CA VAL A 107 13.56 -15.92 6.71
C VAL A 107 12.54 -16.80 5.96
N PRO A 108 11.91 -17.79 6.63
CA PRO A 108 10.91 -18.65 6.00
C PRO A 108 9.75 -17.86 5.40
N MET A 109 9.26 -18.27 4.23
CA MET A 109 8.24 -17.53 3.50
C MET A 109 6.95 -17.29 4.29
N ILE A 110 6.56 -18.23 5.13
CA ILE A 110 5.38 -18.06 5.98
C ILE A 110 5.57 -16.90 6.98
N GLU A 111 6.75 -16.77 7.55
CA GLU A 111 7.09 -15.67 8.46
C GLU A 111 7.21 -14.36 7.70
N VAL A 112 7.78 -14.35 6.51
CA VAL A 112 7.86 -13.16 5.66
C VAL A 112 6.46 -12.63 5.39
N ALA A 113 5.53 -13.46 4.97
CA ALA A 113 4.14 -13.07 4.71
C ALA A 113 3.48 -12.47 5.97
N LEU A 114 3.66 -13.11 7.13
CA LEU A 114 3.11 -12.64 8.40
C LEU A 114 3.70 -11.30 8.83
N GLN A 115 5.02 -11.15 8.79
CA GLN A 115 5.71 -9.94 9.24
C GLN A 115 5.45 -8.73 8.34
N THR A 116 5.20 -8.97 7.07
CA THR A 116 4.98 -7.89 6.09
C THR A 116 3.51 -7.50 5.91
N GLY A 117 2.59 -8.13 6.64
CA GLY A 117 1.19 -7.76 6.65
C GLY A 117 0.37 -8.32 5.49
N PHE A 118 0.87 -9.32 4.77
CA PHE A 118 0.07 -10.01 3.76
C PHE A 118 -0.95 -10.95 4.40
N ALA A 119 -2.09 -11.08 3.75
CA ALA A 119 -3.21 -11.89 4.21
C ALA A 119 -2.84 -13.36 4.39
N ASP A 120 -2.12 -13.91 3.41
CA ASP A 120 -1.64 -15.28 3.39
C ASP A 120 -0.43 -15.41 2.47
N GLN A 121 0.21 -16.58 2.51
CA GLN A 121 1.40 -16.86 1.69
C GLN A 121 1.08 -16.86 0.19
N SER A 122 -0.09 -17.32 -0.20
CA SER A 122 -0.51 -17.37 -1.61
C SER A 122 -0.68 -15.97 -2.19
N HIS A 123 -1.34 -15.07 -1.46
CA HIS A 123 -1.50 -13.66 -1.86
C HIS A 123 -0.13 -12.97 -1.95
N PHE A 124 0.72 -13.18 -0.96
CA PHE A 124 2.10 -12.68 -0.95
C PHE A 124 2.88 -13.13 -2.18
N SER A 125 2.89 -14.45 -2.45
CA SER A 125 3.66 -15.03 -3.56
C SER A 125 3.21 -14.52 -4.92
N ARG A 126 1.91 -14.40 -5.14
CA ARG A 126 1.36 -13.86 -6.39
C ARG A 126 1.69 -12.39 -6.57
N PHE A 127 1.55 -11.61 -5.52
CA PHE A 127 1.84 -10.17 -5.57
C PHE A 127 3.33 -9.91 -5.76
N PHE A 128 4.18 -10.63 -5.03
CA PHE A 128 5.63 -10.54 -5.15
C PHE A 128 6.09 -10.86 -6.58
N LYS A 129 5.62 -11.99 -7.14
CA LYS A 129 5.97 -12.38 -8.52
C LYS A 129 5.53 -11.33 -9.54
N ARG A 130 4.34 -10.78 -9.38
CA ARG A 130 3.82 -9.74 -10.29
C ARG A 130 4.67 -8.47 -10.26
N LEU A 131 5.14 -8.07 -9.09
CA LEU A 131 5.89 -6.82 -8.93
C LEU A 131 7.39 -7.00 -9.22
N ILE A 132 7.97 -8.11 -8.78
CA ILE A 132 9.41 -8.37 -8.86
C ILE A 132 9.80 -9.18 -10.10
N GLY A 133 8.88 -9.97 -10.64
CA GLY A 133 9.09 -10.80 -11.84
C GLY A 133 9.49 -12.25 -11.55
N VAL A 134 9.89 -12.57 -10.32
CA VAL A 134 10.20 -13.92 -9.89
C VAL A 134 9.44 -14.25 -8.61
N THR A 135 9.30 -15.54 -8.31
CA THR A 135 8.65 -15.97 -7.05
C THR A 135 9.52 -15.61 -5.84
N PRO A 136 8.92 -15.46 -4.64
CA PRO A 136 9.71 -15.26 -3.41
C PRO A 136 10.76 -16.33 -3.19
N ARG A 137 10.44 -17.59 -3.50
CA ARG A 137 11.37 -18.71 -3.38
C ARG A 137 12.56 -18.56 -4.33
N GLN A 138 12.30 -18.26 -5.60
CA GLN A 138 13.34 -17.99 -6.59
C GLN A 138 14.21 -16.80 -6.17
N TYR A 139 13.59 -15.75 -5.67
CA TYR A 139 14.30 -14.58 -5.15
C TYR A 139 15.24 -14.94 -3.99
N ALA A 140 14.76 -15.72 -3.02
CA ALA A 140 15.55 -16.19 -1.89
C ALA A 140 16.71 -17.10 -2.33
N GLU A 141 16.50 -17.94 -3.35
CA GLU A 141 17.56 -18.79 -3.91
C GLU A 141 18.66 -17.98 -4.60
N ILE A 142 18.30 -16.88 -5.26
CA ILE A 142 19.25 -16.02 -5.98
C ILE A 142 19.99 -15.07 -5.02
N PHE A 143 19.27 -14.43 -4.12
CA PHE A 143 19.76 -13.33 -3.29
C PHE A 143 19.90 -13.69 -1.81
N GLY A 144 19.37 -14.82 -1.38
CA GLY A 144 19.51 -15.28 0.00
C GLY A 144 20.99 -15.46 0.36
N GLY A 145 21.39 -14.88 1.50
CA GLY A 145 22.78 -14.95 1.94
C GLY A 145 23.22 -16.40 2.06
N ARG A 146 24.25 -16.78 1.31
CA ARG A 146 24.95 -18.02 1.55
C ARG A 146 25.63 -17.88 2.90
N GLN A 147 25.05 -18.50 3.91
CA GLN A 147 25.78 -18.70 5.15
C GLN A 147 26.98 -19.59 4.80
N ALA A 148 28.14 -19.00 4.86
CA ALA A 148 29.36 -19.74 4.73
C ALA A 148 29.52 -20.67 5.95
#